data_453a4319dc6ee4561b196b1a9edfdbe5
#
_entry.id   453a4319dc6ee4561b196b1a9edfdbe5
#
_cell.length_a   1.000
_cell.length_b   1.000
_cell.length_c   1.000
_cell.angle_alpha   90.00
_cell.angle_beta   90.00
_cell.angle_gamma   90.00
#
_symmetry.space_group_name_H-M   'P 1'
#
loop_
_entity.id
_entity.type
_entity.pdbx_description
1 polymer ?
#
loop_
_entity_poly.entity_id
_entity_poly.type
_entity_poly.pdbx_seq_one_letter_code
_entity_poly.pdbx_strand_id
1 'polypeptide(L)'
;MTRFLRVLSLAVPLFYMPPSVLADRAHDLANQASAQKVATGCNPGTLNTQSCHEKFPTGCTDKQTQAYDPYLNFLKNQTPGAAIASTSVLGQTEFHTLEGKIPPGLTKRNHAGLASKFAPLGEGNIITVFAYLYFVQDTRKGSSSHPSPGETCNCKLTLPDSYDFHLGLGFDKTLASQIRQTRPQPNQSHPGAMEKTSVVAEMTPHTRGPKWTFARVNSLQGLQIKVVGQLMADNEHFNKGADCGHAQSKPGCWRSTVWEVHPVTQFFVCNIASGCDPSSPDSAWTSLDDVP
;
A
#
# COMPACT_ATOMS: atom_id res chain seq x y z
N MET A 1 -55.92 -12.13 16.26
CA MET A 1 -54.68 -12.66 16.88
C MET A 1 -53.48 -12.27 16.00
N THR A 2 -52.85 -11.14 16.30
CA THR A 2 -51.76 -10.59 15.49
C THR A 2 -50.44 -10.91 16.20
N ARG A 3 -49.63 -11.77 15.61
CA ARG A 3 -48.31 -12.12 16.15
C ARG A 3 -47.29 -11.04 15.71
N PHE A 4 -46.77 -10.30 16.66
CA PHE A 4 -45.61 -9.41 16.47
C PHE A 4 -44.33 -10.28 16.44
N LEU A 5 -43.67 -10.34 15.29
CA LEU A 5 -42.28 -10.83 15.20
C LEU A 5 -41.34 -9.76 15.78
N ARG A 6 -40.72 -10.08 16.91
CA ARG A 6 -39.58 -9.28 17.40
C ARG A 6 -38.32 -9.66 16.59
N VAL A 7 -37.85 -8.73 15.79
CA VAL A 7 -36.52 -8.82 15.17
C VAL A 7 -35.49 -8.52 16.26
N LEU A 8 -34.77 -9.54 16.68
CA LEU A 8 -33.59 -9.36 17.55
C LEU A 8 -32.43 -8.83 16.69
N SER A 9 -32.12 -7.56 16.83
CA SER A 9 -30.94 -6.96 16.24
C SER A 9 -29.72 -7.39 17.08
N LEU A 10 -28.95 -8.35 16.58
CA LEU A 10 -27.67 -8.71 17.15
C LEU A 10 -26.66 -7.61 16.80
N ALA A 11 -26.41 -6.70 17.73
CA ALA A 11 -25.31 -5.76 17.66
C ALA A 11 -24.00 -6.57 17.75
N VAL A 12 -23.28 -6.67 16.64
CA VAL A 12 -21.90 -7.19 16.63
C VAL A 12 -21.05 -6.19 17.40
N PRO A 13 -20.36 -6.57 18.48
CA PRO A 13 -19.49 -5.64 19.20
C PRO A 13 -18.33 -5.28 18.27
N LEU A 14 -18.24 -4.03 17.86
CA LEU A 14 -17.02 -3.45 17.34
C LEU A 14 -15.96 -3.55 18.46
N PHE A 15 -15.03 -4.46 18.30
CA PHE A 15 -13.83 -4.50 19.16
C PHE A 15 -13.02 -3.23 18.90
N TYR A 16 -13.28 -2.22 19.70
CA TYR A 16 -12.47 -1.02 19.76
C TYR A 16 -11.16 -1.38 20.47
N MET A 17 -10.08 -1.58 19.73
CA MET A 17 -8.77 -1.71 20.34
C MET A 17 -8.41 -0.37 20.99
N PRO A 18 -7.99 -0.36 22.27
CA PRO A 18 -7.64 0.88 22.94
C PRO A 18 -6.45 1.55 22.22
N PRO A 19 -6.42 2.89 22.16
CA PRO A 19 -5.36 3.65 21.50
C PRO A 19 -3.94 3.30 21.94
N SER A 20 -3.77 2.78 23.15
CA SER A 20 -2.49 2.34 23.71
C SER A 20 -1.84 1.19 22.93
N VAL A 21 -2.62 0.23 22.45
CA VAL A 21 -2.07 -0.94 21.68
C VAL A 21 -1.54 -0.51 20.31
N LEU A 22 -2.14 0.52 19.71
CA LEU A 22 -1.72 1.04 18.41
C LEU A 22 -0.46 1.90 18.53
N ALA A 23 -0.33 2.70 19.59
CA ALA A 23 0.86 3.47 19.87
C ALA A 23 2.08 2.59 20.13
N ASP A 24 1.91 1.46 20.79
CA ASP A 24 2.98 0.52 21.09
C ASP A 24 3.56 -0.09 19.81
N ARG A 25 2.73 -0.45 18.82
CA ARG A 25 3.22 -1.09 17.58
C ARG A 25 4.13 -0.18 16.75
N ALA A 26 3.77 1.08 16.50
CA ALA A 26 4.64 1.97 15.72
C ALA A 26 5.94 2.29 16.45
N HIS A 27 5.90 2.42 17.78
CA HIS A 27 7.08 2.59 18.59
C HIS A 27 7.97 1.35 18.55
N ASP A 28 7.39 0.15 18.62
CA ASP A 28 8.11 -1.10 18.49
C ASP A 28 8.72 -1.27 17.09
N LEU A 29 8.02 -0.90 16.03
CA LEU A 29 8.53 -0.91 14.67
C LEU A 29 9.72 0.05 14.51
N ALA A 30 9.62 1.26 15.04
CA ALA A 30 10.73 2.23 15.02
C ALA A 30 11.95 1.73 15.80
N ASN A 31 11.75 1.12 16.97
CA ASN A 31 12.82 0.51 17.76
C ASN A 31 13.45 -0.67 17.05
N GLN A 32 12.65 -1.55 16.43
CA GLN A 32 13.15 -2.68 15.66
C GLN A 32 13.95 -2.19 14.45
N ALA A 33 13.47 -1.20 13.71
CA ALA A 33 14.21 -0.63 12.58
C ALA A 33 15.54 0.01 13.02
N SER A 34 15.54 0.71 14.15
CA SER A 34 16.74 1.36 14.71
C SER A 34 17.75 0.35 15.27
N ALA A 35 17.30 -0.79 15.79
CA ALA A 35 18.16 -1.87 16.27
C ALA A 35 18.77 -2.68 15.12
N GLN A 36 18.16 -2.67 13.94
CA GLN A 36 18.71 -3.30 12.76
C GLN A 36 19.98 -2.55 12.34
N LYS A 37 21.12 -3.23 12.35
CA LYS A 37 22.34 -2.64 11.81
C LYS A 37 22.10 -2.26 10.36
N VAL A 38 22.37 -1.00 10.04
CA VAL A 38 22.38 -0.54 8.64
C VAL A 38 23.32 -1.50 7.87
N ALA A 39 22.76 -2.29 6.98
CA ALA A 39 23.48 -3.33 6.32
C ALA A 39 24.53 -2.72 5.39
N THR A 40 25.80 -2.86 5.76
CA THR A 40 26.92 -2.57 4.88
C THR A 40 27.28 -3.83 4.10
N GLY A 41 27.58 -3.69 2.82
CA GLY A 41 28.03 -4.83 2.00
C GLY A 41 26.91 -5.60 1.29
N CYS A 42 25.74 -4.99 1.13
CA CYS A 42 24.71 -5.53 0.26
C CYS A 42 25.23 -5.62 -1.18
N ASN A 43 25.28 -6.84 -1.72
CA ASN A 43 25.63 -7.09 -3.11
C ASN A 43 24.41 -7.70 -3.83
N PRO A 44 23.68 -6.89 -4.62
CA PRO A 44 22.48 -7.36 -5.34
C PRO A 44 22.74 -8.59 -6.22
N GLY A 45 23.93 -8.73 -6.78
CA GLY A 45 24.30 -9.87 -7.63
C GLY A 45 24.35 -11.22 -6.92
N THR A 46 24.34 -11.24 -5.57
CA THR A 46 24.38 -12.46 -4.75
C THR A 46 23.11 -12.72 -3.98
N LEU A 47 22.07 -11.91 -4.20
CA LEU A 47 20.83 -11.96 -3.47
C LEU A 47 19.66 -12.34 -4.41
N ASN A 48 18.66 -12.96 -3.82
CA ASN A 48 17.31 -13.05 -4.36
C ASN A 48 16.35 -12.34 -3.41
N THR A 49 15.07 -12.25 -3.77
CA THR A 49 14.06 -11.57 -2.98
C THR A 49 14.01 -12.07 -1.54
N GLN A 50 13.96 -13.39 -1.33
CA GLN A 50 13.90 -13.97 0.01
C GLN A 50 15.16 -13.64 0.83
N SER A 51 16.35 -13.88 0.29
CA SER A 51 17.61 -13.62 1.00
C SER A 51 17.86 -12.12 1.23
N CYS A 52 17.29 -11.25 0.42
CA CYS A 52 17.29 -9.81 0.66
C CYS A 52 16.60 -9.50 1.99
N HIS A 53 15.33 -9.89 2.14
CA HIS A 53 14.54 -9.54 3.31
C HIS A 53 15.03 -10.20 4.59
N GLU A 54 15.53 -11.44 4.50
CA GLU A 54 16.11 -12.16 5.64
C GLU A 54 17.39 -11.50 6.17
N LYS A 55 18.28 -11.07 5.27
CA LYS A 55 19.58 -10.50 5.63
C LYS A 55 19.55 -8.99 5.83
N PHE A 56 18.66 -8.31 5.14
CA PHE A 56 18.57 -6.86 5.06
C PHE A 56 17.13 -6.37 5.25
N PRO A 57 16.52 -6.57 6.42
CA PRO A 57 15.12 -6.18 6.66
C PRO A 57 14.88 -4.67 6.53
N THR A 58 15.93 -3.85 6.62
CA THR A 58 15.92 -2.42 6.35
C THR A 58 16.41 -2.08 4.94
N GLY A 59 16.49 -3.06 4.04
CA GLY A 59 16.98 -2.89 2.67
C GLY A 59 18.48 -2.65 2.56
N CYS A 60 18.93 -2.38 1.36
CA CYS A 60 20.32 -2.11 1.05
C CYS A 60 20.66 -0.62 1.14
N THR A 61 21.66 -0.25 1.94
CA THR A 61 22.18 1.12 1.92
C THR A 61 22.84 1.43 0.60
N ASP A 62 22.58 2.61 0.07
CA ASP A 62 23.45 3.26 -0.89
C ASP A 62 24.09 4.46 -0.22
N LYS A 63 25.41 4.41 -0.02
CA LYS A 63 26.14 5.55 0.54
C LYS A 63 26.05 6.81 -0.34
N GLN A 64 25.62 6.65 -1.59
CA GLN A 64 25.51 7.72 -2.57
C GLN A 64 24.11 8.29 -2.69
N THR A 65 23.06 7.57 -2.31
CA THR A 65 21.70 8.07 -2.37
C THR A 65 21.29 8.71 -1.05
N GLN A 66 20.98 9.99 -1.12
CA GLN A 66 20.43 10.75 0.00
C GLN A 66 19.00 10.31 0.40
N ALA A 67 18.42 9.34 -0.28
CA ALA A 67 17.05 8.89 -0.15
C ALA A 67 16.88 7.61 0.70
N TYR A 68 17.95 7.07 1.27
CA TYR A 68 17.85 5.88 2.10
C TYR A 68 17.23 6.19 3.47
N ASP A 69 16.05 5.66 3.71
CA ASP A 69 15.37 5.66 5.01
C ASP A 69 15.19 4.21 5.48
N PRO A 70 16.01 3.75 6.47
CA PRO A 70 15.92 2.38 6.95
C PRO A 70 14.60 2.07 7.65
N TYR A 71 13.96 3.06 8.27
CA TYR A 71 12.67 2.87 8.90
C TYR A 71 11.56 2.67 7.86
N LEU A 72 11.54 3.50 6.82
CA LEU A 72 10.61 3.36 5.71
C LEU A 72 10.78 2.00 5.02
N ASN A 73 12.01 1.61 4.70
CA ASN A 73 12.29 0.31 4.11
C ASN A 73 11.84 -0.86 5.00
N PHE A 74 12.00 -0.70 6.32
CA PHE A 74 11.54 -1.69 7.27
C PHE A 74 10.01 -1.80 7.28
N LEU A 75 9.29 -0.68 7.25
CA LEU A 75 7.83 -0.66 7.12
C LEU A 75 7.37 -1.34 5.82
N LYS A 76 7.99 -1.02 4.70
CA LYS A 76 7.68 -1.58 3.38
C LYS A 76 7.82 -3.11 3.32
N ASN A 77 8.67 -3.68 4.16
CA ASN A 77 8.97 -5.12 4.20
C ASN A 77 8.28 -5.88 5.34
N GLN A 78 7.37 -5.23 6.08
CA GLN A 78 6.67 -5.93 7.13
C GLN A 78 5.79 -7.04 6.55
N THR A 79 5.89 -8.24 7.11
CA THR A 79 4.94 -9.33 6.89
C THR A 79 4.00 -9.41 8.09
N PRO A 80 2.89 -8.68 8.08
CA PRO A 80 1.89 -8.89 9.11
C PRO A 80 1.44 -10.34 9.01
N GLY A 81 1.54 -11.09 10.11
CA GLY A 81 1.11 -12.48 10.14
C GLY A 81 -0.33 -12.60 9.66
N ALA A 82 -0.65 -13.69 8.97
CA ALA A 82 -1.99 -13.98 8.44
C ALA A 82 -3.12 -13.94 9.49
N ALA A 83 -2.75 -13.93 10.76
CA ALA A 83 -3.67 -13.89 11.90
C ALA A 83 -4.09 -12.45 12.31
N ILE A 84 -3.50 -11.41 11.75
CA ILE A 84 -3.89 -10.03 12.09
C ILE A 84 -5.10 -9.66 11.23
N ALA A 85 -6.28 -9.77 11.83
CA ALA A 85 -7.51 -9.29 11.19
C ALA A 85 -7.40 -7.78 10.93
N SER A 86 -7.94 -7.32 9.80
CA SER A 86 -8.10 -5.91 9.52
C SER A 86 -8.84 -5.23 10.66
N THR A 87 -8.28 -4.16 11.19
CA THR A 87 -8.86 -3.40 12.30
C THR A 87 -9.79 -2.28 11.84
N SER A 88 -9.63 -1.83 10.58
CA SER A 88 -10.37 -0.67 10.08
C SER A 88 -10.57 -0.76 8.56
N VAL A 89 -11.71 -0.25 8.11
CA VAL A 89 -11.97 0.03 6.70
C VAL A 89 -11.68 1.50 6.43
N LEU A 90 -10.82 1.77 5.45
CA LEU A 90 -10.52 3.13 5.01
C LEU A 90 -11.02 3.34 3.57
N GLY A 91 -11.70 4.48 3.39
CA GLY A 91 -12.11 4.99 2.09
C GLY A 91 -11.42 6.32 1.76
N GLN A 92 -11.86 6.98 0.71
CA GLN A 92 -11.31 8.25 0.26
C GLN A 92 -11.31 9.33 1.36
N THR A 93 -12.40 9.42 2.12
CA THR A 93 -12.56 10.41 3.20
C THR A 93 -11.58 10.21 4.32
N GLU A 94 -11.35 8.95 4.73
CA GLU A 94 -10.41 8.61 5.79
C GLU A 94 -8.98 8.92 5.37
N PHE A 95 -8.57 8.56 4.15
CA PHE A 95 -7.25 8.91 3.62
C PHE A 95 -7.04 10.42 3.53
N HIS A 96 -8.04 11.17 3.07
CA HIS A 96 -7.96 12.63 3.05
C HIS A 96 -7.87 13.24 4.47
N THR A 97 -8.59 12.65 5.42
CA THR A 97 -8.51 13.06 6.85
C THR A 97 -7.12 12.77 7.42
N LEU A 98 -6.54 11.64 7.10
CA LEU A 98 -5.17 11.28 7.52
C LEU A 98 -4.13 12.22 6.91
N GLU A 99 -4.28 12.60 5.64
CA GLU A 99 -3.41 13.57 4.98
C GLU A 99 -3.37 14.90 5.74
N GLY A 100 -4.53 15.42 6.16
CA GLY A 100 -4.63 16.63 6.95
C GLY A 100 -4.00 16.55 8.36
N LYS A 101 -3.63 15.35 8.81
CA LYS A 101 -3.03 15.10 10.13
C LYS A 101 -1.54 14.74 10.07
N ILE A 102 -0.91 14.83 8.91
CA ILE A 102 0.53 14.57 8.77
C ILE A 102 1.31 15.42 9.78
N PRO A 103 2.21 14.81 10.58
CA PRO A 103 2.98 15.53 11.58
C PRO A 103 3.79 16.68 10.97
N PRO A 104 3.71 17.90 11.55
CA PRO A 104 4.50 19.00 11.06
C PRO A 104 6.00 18.69 11.14
N GLY A 105 6.73 19.11 10.12
CA GLY A 105 8.17 18.88 10.04
C GLY A 105 8.57 17.53 9.46
N LEU A 106 7.62 16.75 8.92
CA LEU A 106 7.96 15.53 8.17
C LEU A 106 8.87 15.87 6.99
N THR A 107 9.91 15.06 6.84
CA THR A 107 10.87 15.14 5.74
C THR A 107 11.15 13.73 5.22
N LYS A 108 11.87 13.62 4.11
CA LYS A 108 12.27 12.33 3.52
C LYS A 108 13.11 11.44 4.44
N ARG A 109 13.58 11.91 5.60
CA ARG A 109 14.57 11.18 6.42
C ARG A 109 14.30 11.15 7.91
N ASN A 110 13.21 11.73 8.37
CA ASN A 110 12.94 11.83 9.80
C ASN A 110 11.70 11.06 10.25
N HIS A 111 11.19 10.17 9.42
CA HIS A 111 9.98 9.40 9.71
C HIS A 111 10.12 8.62 11.03
N ALA A 112 11.21 7.90 11.23
CA ALA A 112 11.49 7.18 12.48
C ALA A 112 11.39 8.10 13.72
N GLY A 113 11.90 9.33 13.63
CA GLY A 113 11.82 10.34 14.70
C GLY A 113 10.41 10.85 14.99
N LEU A 114 9.47 10.60 14.10
CA LEU A 114 8.05 10.97 14.21
C LEU A 114 7.12 9.77 14.42
N ALA A 115 7.65 8.55 14.54
CA ALA A 115 6.86 7.33 14.66
C ALA A 115 5.79 7.40 15.75
N SER A 116 6.11 7.98 16.92
CA SER A 116 5.15 8.19 18.02
C SER A 116 4.00 9.14 17.67
N LYS A 117 4.15 9.97 16.63
CA LYS A 117 3.10 10.85 16.12
C LYS A 117 2.27 10.19 15.01
N PHE A 118 2.86 9.24 14.27
CA PHE A 118 2.16 8.46 13.27
C PHE A 118 1.35 7.31 13.87
N ALA A 119 1.80 6.72 14.97
CA ALA A 119 1.11 5.61 15.63
C ALA A 119 -0.38 5.89 15.96
N PRO A 120 -0.74 7.03 16.57
CA PRO A 120 -2.14 7.36 16.83
C PRO A 120 -2.98 7.57 15.56
N LEU A 121 -2.33 7.79 14.42
CA LEU A 121 -2.97 7.89 13.10
C LEU A 121 -3.21 6.53 12.46
N GLY A 122 -2.69 5.46 13.06
CA GLY A 122 -2.89 4.09 12.63
C GLY A 122 -1.77 3.52 11.76
N GLU A 123 -0.63 4.20 11.61
CA GLU A 123 0.51 3.63 10.90
C GLU A 123 0.91 2.27 11.48
N GLY A 124 1.22 1.33 10.60
CA GLY A 124 1.53 -0.05 10.98
C GLY A 124 0.31 -0.95 11.17
N ASN A 125 -0.91 -0.41 11.21
CA ASN A 125 -2.12 -1.23 11.33
C ASN A 125 -2.47 -1.89 10.02
N ILE A 126 -3.09 -3.06 10.11
CA ILE A 126 -3.68 -3.73 8.96
C ILE A 126 -5.06 -3.14 8.71
N ILE A 127 -5.25 -2.64 7.51
CA ILE A 127 -6.49 -2.01 7.07
C ILE A 127 -7.08 -2.74 5.88
N THR A 128 -8.37 -2.52 5.65
CA THR A 128 -9.07 -2.95 4.43
C THR A 128 -9.49 -1.72 3.64
N VAL A 129 -9.28 -1.76 2.33
CA VAL A 129 -9.73 -0.72 1.38
C VAL A 129 -10.62 -1.36 0.34
N PHE A 130 -11.85 -0.85 0.19
CA PHE A 130 -12.74 -1.17 -0.92
C PHE A 130 -12.63 -0.07 -1.96
N ALA A 131 -12.16 -0.41 -3.15
CA ALA A 131 -11.82 0.56 -4.19
C ALA A 131 -12.04 -0.02 -5.58
N TYR A 132 -11.70 0.74 -6.60
CA TYR A 132 -11.53 0.28 -7.97
C TYR A 132 -10.04 0.32 -8.33
N LEU A 133 -9.56 -0.68 -9.06
CA LEU A 133 -8.18 -0.69 -9.56
C LEU A 133 -8.08 0.25 -10.77
N TYR A 134 -7.49 1.43 -10.59
CA TYR A 134 -7.37 2.40 -11.67
C TYR A 134 -6.20 2.11 -12.59
N PHE A 135 -5.04 1.77 -12.03
CA PHE A 135 -3.84 1.45 -12.80
C PHE A 135 -2.96 0.48 -12.05
N VAL A 136 -2.06 -0.14 -12.79
CA VAL A 136 -0.96 -0.96 -12.26
C VAL A 136 0.33 -0.50 -12.92
N GLN A 137 1.34 -0.18 -12.13
CA GLN A 137 2.66 0.17 -12.62
C GLN A 137 3.70 -0.78 -12.01
N ASP A 138 4.60 -1.22 -12.85
CA ASP A 138 5.82 -1.91 -12.44
C ASP A 138 6.89 -0.83 -12.22
N THR A 139 7.51 -0.82 -11.05
CA THR A 139 8.51 0.22 -10.70
C THR A 139 9.79 0.12 -11.51
N ARG A 140 9.90 -0.81 -12.43
CA ARG A 140 11.00 -0.87 -13.42
C ARG A 140 10.98 0.36 -14.34
N LYS A 141 11.31 1.53 -13.80
CA LYS A 141 11.50 2.74 -14.60
C LYS A 141 12.90 2.73 -15.21
N GLY A 142 12.97 2.55 -16.50
CA GLY A 142 14.20 2.65 -17.26
C GLY A 142 13.97 2.23 -18.69
N SER A 143 14.79 2.71 -19.62
CA SER A 143 14.83 2.12 -20.95
C SER A 143 15.36 0.69 -20.85
N SER A 144 15.04 -0.15 -21.81
CA SER A 144 15.60 -1.51 -21.92
C SER A 144 17.14 -1.54 -21.89
N SER A 145 17.77 -0.41 -22.25
CA SER A 145 19.23 -0.24 -22.24
C SER A 145 19.80 0.26 -20.90
N HIS A 146 18.96 0.82 -20.03
CA HIS A 146 19.36 1.34 -18.72
C HIS A 146 18.23 1.05 -17.73
N PRO A 147 18.14 -0.20 -17.24
CA PRO A 147 17.17 -0.53 -16.19
C PRO A 147 17.47 0.32 -14.97
N SER A 148 16.43 0.92 -14.39
CA SER A 148 16.57 1.63 -13.12
C SER A 148 17.10 0.63 -12.07
N PRO A 149 18.04 1.00 -11.21
CA PRO A 149 18.35 0.19 -10.05
C PRO A 149 17.09 -0.04 -9.25
N GLY A 150 16.86 -1.27 -8.78
CA GLY A 150 15.74 -1.61 -7.94
C GLY A 150 15.68 -0.76 -6.67
N GLU A 151 14.55 -0.74 -6.02
CA GLU A 151 14.35 0.00 -4.78
C GLU A 151 15.26 -0.49 -3.65
N THR A 152 15.62 0.41 -2.73
CA THR A 152 16.48 0.04 -1.59
C THR A 152 15.80 -0.96 -0.67
N CYS A 153 14.49 -0.87 -0.48
CA CYS A 153 13.70 -1.84 0.29
C CYS A 153 13.79 -3.26 -0.30
N ASN A 154 13.95 -3.40 -1.60
CA ASN A 154 14.14 -4.66 -2.32
C ASN A 154 15.61 -4.94 -2.66
N CYS A 155 16.54 -4.45 -1.85
CA CYS A 155 17.98 -4.62 -2.00
C CYS A 155 18.54 -4.24 -3.37
N LYS A 156 17.91 -3.33 -4.07
CA LYS A 156 18.26 -2.91 -5.44
C LYS A 156 18.32 -4.06 -6.44
N LEU A 157 17.58 -5.11 -6.20
CA LEU A 157 17.47 -6.23 -7.14
C LEU A 157 16.85 -5.76 -8.46
N THR A 158 17.39 -6.29 -9.56
CA THR A 158 16.96 -5.96 -10.93
C THR A 158 16.25 -7.12 -11.63
N LEU A 159 15.93 -8.17 -10.88
CA LEU A 159 15.20 -9.32 -11.40
C LEU A 159 13.74 -8.95 -11.69
N PRO A 160 13.10 -9.57 -12.70
CA PRO A 160 11.73 -9.25 -13.08
C PRO A 160 10.72 -9.31 -11.92
N ASP A 161 10.93 -10.21 -10.97
CA ASP A 161 10.02 -10.43 -9.84
C ASP A 161 10.42 -9.69 -8.56
N SER A 162 11.45 -8.83 -8.63
CA SER A 162 11.98 -8.12 -7.47
C SER A 162 11.52 -6.67 -7.34
N TYR A 163 10.54 -6.24 -8.14
CA TYR A 163 9.99 -4.89 -8.13
C TYR A 163 8.61 -4.86 -7.50
N ASP A 164 8.29 -3.77 -6.82
CA ASP A 164 6.94 -3.52 -6.35
C ASP A 164 6.00 -3.25 -7.52
N PHE A 165 4.73 -3.68 -7.38
CA PHE A 165 3.67 -3.23 -8.27
C PHE A 165 2.92 -2.11 -7.57
N HIS A 166 3.00 -0.92 -8.14
CA HIS A 166 2.19 0.21 -7.69
C HIS A 166 0.79 0.10 -8.25
N LEU A 167 -0.19 0.12 -7.37
CA LEU A 167 -1.61 0.06 -7.68
C LEU A 167 -2.26 1.40 -7.38
N GLY A 168 -3.05 1.93 -8.29
CA GLY A 168 -3.90 3.07 -8.02
C GLY A 168 -5.26 2.61 -7.51
N LEU A 169 -5.56 2.90 -6.26
CA LEU A 169 -6.86 2.64 -5.63
C LEU A 169 -7.74 3.88 -5.79
N GLY A 170 -8.76 3.80 -6.63
CA GLY A 170 -9.69 4.89 -6.86
C GLY A 170 -11.09 4.61 -6.33
N PHE A 171 -11.88 5.67 -6.12
CA PHE A 171 -13.18 5.55 -5.45
C PHE A 171 -14.36 6.00 -6.34
N ASP A 172 -14.10 6.43 -7.58
CA ASP A 172 -15.14 6.82 -8.52
C ASP A 172 -15.47 5.67 -9.48
N LYS A 173 -16.69 5.16 -9.39
CA LYS A 173 -17.21 4.07 -10.22
C LYS A 173 -17.28 4.48 -11.70
N THR A 174 -17.58 5.74 -12.00
CA THR A 174 -17.70 6.23 -13.38
C THR A 174 -16.35 6.19 -14.07
N LEU A 175 -15.32 6.72 -13.39
CA LEU A 175 -13.94 6.66 -13.88
C LEU A 175 -13.46 5.22 -14.03
N ALA A 176 -13.76 4.36 -13.07
CA ALA A 176 -13.43 2.93 -13.15
C ALA A 176 -14.05 2.26 -14.38
N SER A 177 -15.32 2.59 -14.69
CA SER A 177 -16.00 2.06 -15.87
C SER A 177 -15.34 2.53 -17.17
N GLN A 178 -14.90 3.78 -17.25
CA GLN A 178 -14.12 4.29 -18.38
C GLN A 178 -12.77 3.56 -18.53
N ILE A 179 -12.05 3.36 -17.42
CA ILE A 179 -10.81 2.60 -17.39
C ILE A 179 -11.03 1.17 -17.90
N ARG A 180 -12.10 0.51 -17.45
CA ARG A 180 -12.43 -0.84 -17.90
C ARG A 180 -12.64 -0.94 -19.43
N GLN A 181 -13.21 0.09 -20.01
CA GLN A 181 -13.47 0.18 -21.46
C GLN A 181 -12.21 0.47 -22.25
N THR A 182 -11.38 1.42 -21.79
CA THR A 182 -10.20 1.90 -22.52
C THR A 182 -8.97 1.03 -22.31
N ARG A 183 -8.91 0.30 -21.19
CA ARG A 183 -7.78 -0.54 -20.78
C ARG A 183 -6.45 0.19 -20.99
N PRO A 184 -6.11 1.16 -20.13
CA PRO A 184 -4.87 1.90 -20.25
C PRO A 184 -3.68 0.96 -20.38
N GLN A 185 -2.72 1.33 -21.22
CA GLN A 185 -1.52 0.51 -21.43
C GLN A 185 -0.76 0.38 -20.10
N PRO A 186 -0.23 -0.82 -19.80
CA PRO A 186 0.59 -1.00 -18.61
C PRO A 186 1.82 -0.08 -18.67
N ASN A 187 2.25 0.38 -17.51
CA ASN A 187 3.43 1.24 -17.36
C ASN A 187 3.36 2.60 -18.07
N GLN A 188 2.18 3.10 -18.44
CA GLN A 188 2.06 4.50 -18.77
C GLN A 188 2.48 5.31 -17.54
N SER A 189 3.58 6.05 -17.69
CA SER A 189 3.99 7.00 -16.66
C SER A 189 2.89 8.07 -16.54
N HIS A 190 2.33 8.19 -15.35
CA HIS A 190 1.39 9.23 -14.99
C HIS A 190 0.13 9.28 -15.84
N PRO A 191 -0.85 8.39 -15.61
CA PRO A 191 -2.13 8.39 -16.32
C PRO A 191 -3.01 9.62 -15.99
N GLY A 192 -2.43 10.71 -15.53
CA GLY A 192 -3.11 12.00 -15.39
C GLY A 192 -4.12 12.06 -14.24
N ALA A 193 -5.40 12.27 -14.56
CA ALA A 193 -6.44 12.42 -13.54
C ALA A 193 -6.59 11.19 -12.64
N MET A 194 -6.32 9.99 -13.15
CA MET A 194 -6.42 8.74 -12.39
C MET A 194 -5.44 8.66 -11.23
N GLU A 195 -4.18 9.08 -11.44
CA GLU A 195 -3.18 9.08 -10.37
C GLU A 195 -3.49 10.11 -9.30
N LYS A 196 -3.85 11.33 -9.69
CA LYS A 196 -4.13 12.43 -8.75
C LYS A 196 -5.24 12.12 -7.75
N THR A 197 -6.16 11.25 -8.11
CA THR A 197 -7.31 10.85 -7.29
C THR A 197 -7.13 9.48 -6.63
N SER A 198 -5.97 8.84 -6.84
CA SER A 198 -5.71 7.50 -6.32
C SER A 198 -4.90 7.52 -5.03
N VAL A 199 -5.24 6.63 -4.13
CA VAL A 199 -4.36 6.17 -3.06
C VAL A 199 -3.45 5.10 -3.64
N VAL A 200 -2.17 5.14 -3.31
CA VAL A 200 -1.22 4.11 -3.74
C VAL A 200 -1.34 2.89 -2.85
N ALA A 201 -1.31 1.72 -3.44
CA ALA A 201 -1.06 0.46 -2.74
C ALA A 201 0.09 -0.27 -3.43
N GLU A 202 0.92 -0.98 -2.66
CA GLU A 202 2.09 -1.63 -3.21
C GLU A 202 2.12 -3.12 -2.90
N MET A 203 2.21 -3.92 -3.97
CA MET A 203 2.44 -5.35 -3.88
C MET A 203 3.94 -5.63 -3.88
N THR A 204 4.52 -5.72 -2.71
CA THR A 204 5.94 -5.99 -2.51
C THR A 204 6.30 -7.43 -2.88
N PRO A 205 7.43 -7.70 -3.54
CA PRO A 205 7.85 -9.04 -3.92
C PRO A 205 7.84 -10.04 -2.77
N HIS A 206 8.17 -9.59 -1.58
CA HIS A 206 8.25 -10.41 -0.37
C HIS A 206 6.88 -10.94 0.10
N THR A 207 5.81 -10.22 -0.16
CA THR A 207 4.45 -10.57 0.28
C THR A 207 3.55 -11.10 -0.83
N ARG A 208 3.97 -10.95 -2.09
CA ARG A 208 3.18 -11.41 -3.23
C ARG A 208 3.07 -12.92 -3.28
N GLY A 209 1.85 -13.41 -3.47
CA GLY A 209 1.62 -14.80 -3.85
C GLY A 209 2.21 -15.12 -5.23
N PRO A 210 2.58 -16.37 -5.52
CA PRO A 210 3.22 -16.76 -6.78
C PRO A 210 2.33 -16.52 -8.01
N LYS A 211 1.03 -16.42 -7.81
CA LYS A 211 0.07 -16.10 -8.88
C LYS A 211 -0.16 -14.60 -9.08
N TRP A 212 0.40 -13.74 -8.26
CA TRP A 212 0.24 -12.28 -8.32
C TRP A 212 1.20 -11.69 -9.34
N THR A 213 1.05 -12.09 -10.60
CA THR A 213 1.88 -11.58 -11.68
C THR A 213 1.41 -10.20 -12.14
N PHE A 214 2.33 -9.39 -12.67
CA PHE A 214 1.99 -8.08 -13.22
C PHE A 214 0.86 -8.15 -14.25
N ALA A 215 0.95 -9.09 -15.19
CA ALA A 215 -0.06 -9.26 -16.24
C ALA A 215 -1.45 -9.57 -15.66
N ARG A 216 -1.51 -10.44 -14.65
CA ARG A 216 -2.77 -10.80 -13.98
C ARG A 216 -3.37 -9.60 -13.28
N VAL A 217 -2.62 -8.92 -12.43
CA VAL A 217 -3.11 -7.73 -11.71
C VAL A 217 -3.54 -6.64 -12.69
N ASN A 218 -2.74 -6.40 -13.73
CA ASN A 218 -3.04 -5.40 -14.76
C ASN A 218 -4.35 -5.70 -15.51
N SER A 219 -4.70 -6.97 -15.72
CA SER A 219 -5.95 -7.37 -16.39
C SER A 219 -7.21 -6.99 -15.60
N LEU A 220 -7.06 -6.66 -14.31
CA LEU A 220 -8.15 -6.33 -13.38
C LEU A 220 -8.47 -4.83 -13.35
N GLN A 221 -7.80 -3.99 -14.13
CA GLN A 221 -8.07 -2.56 -14.17
C GLN A 221 -9.55 -2.27 -14.45
N GLY A 222 -10.07 -1.28 -13.71
CA GLY A 222 -11.48 -0.87 -13.73
C GLY A 222 -12.41 -1.78 -12.93
N LEU A 223 -11.94 -2.91 -12.40
CA LEU A 223 -12.74 -3.75 -11.52
C LEU A 223 -12.75 -3.23 -10.10
N GLN A 224 -13.83 -3.57 -9.39
CA GLN A 224 -13.93 -3.32 -7.96
C GLN A 224 -13.14 -4.37 -7.20
N ILE A 225 -12.35 -3.92 -6.24
CA ILE A 225 -11.39 -4.72 -5.49
C ILE A 225 -11.53 -4.46 -3.99
N LYS A 226 -11.11 -5.45 -3.21
CA LYS A 226 -10.87 -5.36 -1.76
C LYS A 226 -9.40 -5.64 -1.53
N VAL A 227 -8.70 -4.68 -0.94
CA VAL A 227 -7.26 -4.77 -0.62
C VAL A 227 -7.10 -4.78 0.88
N VAL A 228 -6.29 -5.70 1.39
CA VAL A 228 -5.88 -5.74 2.80
C VAL A 228 -4.37 -5.56 2.85
N GLY A 229 -3.90 -4.71 3.74
CA GLY A 229 -2.48 -4.45 3.90
C GLY A 229 -2.18 -3.48 5.03
N GLN A 230 -0.93 -3.14 5.19
CA GLN A 230 -0.48 -2.22 6.22
C GLN A 230 -0.67 -0.76 5.79
N LEU A 231 -1.24 0.04 6.66
CA LEU A 231 -1.27 1.50 6.49
C LEU A 231 0.12 2.07 6.81
N MET A 232 0.68 2.85 5.92
CA MET A 232 1.91 3.60 6.18
C MET A 232 1.92 4.94 5.46
N ALA A 233 2.75 5.86 5.92
CA ALA A 233 3.01 7.13 5.25
C ALA A 233 4.34 7.05 4.48
N ASP A 234 4.31 7.18 3.16
CA ASP A 234 5.53 7.22 2.35
C ASP A 234 6.14 8.63 2.33
N ASN A 235 7.00 8.89 3.30
CA ASN A 235 7.64 10.21 3.46
C ASN A 235 8.60 10.57 2.30
N GLU A 236 9.03 9.64 1.47
CA GLU A 236 9.81 9.98 0.26
C GLU A 236 9.00 10.80 -0.73
N HIS A 237 7.69 10.59 -0.75
CA HIS A 237 6.74 11.27 -1.62
C HIS A 237 6.01 12.44 -0.94
N PHE A 238 6.31 12.73 0.33
CA PHE A 238 5.76 13.92 1.01
C PHE A 238 6.38 15.20 0.47
N ASN A 239 5.91 15.60 -0.68
CA ASN A 239 6.34 16.84 -1.33
C ASN A 239 5.32 17.35 -2.35
N LYS A 240 5.32 18.64 -2.58
CA LYS A 240 4.40 19.34 -3.49
C LYS A 240 4.41 18.87 -4.95
N GLY A 241 5.40 18.12 -5.36
CA GLY A 241 5.51 17.60 -6.73
C GLY A 241 4.96 16.19 -6.89
N ALA A 242 4.85 15.44 -5.82
CA ALA A 242 4.32 14.08 -5.84
C ALA A 242 2.90 14.00 -5.24
N ASP A 243 2.70 14.62 -4.10
CA ASP A 243 1.51 14.52 -3.29
C ASP A 243 0.50 15.63 -3.61
N CYS A 244 -0.66 15.24 -4.12
CA CYS A 244 -1.75 16.16 -4.45
C CYS A 244 -2.53 16.62 -3.21
N GLY A 245 -2.48 15.88 -2.12
CA GLY A 245 -3.03 16.26 -0.82
C GLY A 245 -2.19 17.30 -0.08
N HIS A 246 -0.92 17.46 -0.48
CA HIS A 246 -0.04 18.44 0.12
C HIS A 246 -0.59 19.88 -0.05
N ALA A 247 -0.59 20.68 1.01
CA ALA A 247 -1.15 22.03 1.03
C ALA A 247 -0.60 22.98 -0.06
N GLN A 248 0.59 22.69 -0.58
CA GLN A 248 1.26 23.42 -1.65
C GLN A 248 1.49 22.57 -2.89
N SER A 249 0.59 21.61 -3.15
CA SER A 249 0.71 20.69 -4.28
C SER A 249 0.83 21.44 -5.62
N LYS A 250 1.61 20.87 -6.54
CA LYS A 250 1.79 21.40 -7.89
C LYS A 250 0.87 20.66 -8.88
N PRO A 251 0.56 21.26 -10.03
CA PRO A 251 -0.26 20.60 -11.07
C PRO A 251 0.27 19.23 -11.55
N GLY A 252 1.58 19.00 -11.41
CA GLY A 252 2.23 17.73 -11.77
C GLY A 252 2.26 16.66 -10.66
N CYS A 253 1.60 16.88 -9.51
CA CYS A 253 1.45 15.86 -8.48
C CYS A 253 0.73 14.62 -9.04
N TRP A 254 0.98 13.44 -8.46
CA TRP A 254 0.57 12.18 -9.09
C TRP A 254 -0.03 11.16 -8.12
N ARG A 255 -0.17 11.45 -6.84
CA ARG A 255 -0.88 10.62 -5.84
C ARG A 255 -1.75 11.50 -4.95
N SER A 256 -2.89 10.99 -4.52
CA SER A 256 -3.86 11.80 -3.76
C SER A 256 -3.43 12.11 -2.33
N THR A 257 -2.51 11.31 -1.78
CA THR A 257 -2.02 11.39 -0.39
C THR A 257 -0.68 10.67 -0.29
N VAL A 258 0.13 10.98 0.72
CA VAL A 258 1.32 10.19 1.05
C VAL A 258 0.99 8.89 1.77
N TRP A 259 -0.21 8.79 2.32
CA TRP A 259 -0.66 7.54 2.94
C TRP A 259 -0.92 6.49 1.88
N GLU A 260 -0.48 5.28 2.16
CA GLU A 260 -0.59 4.14 1.26
C GLU A 260 -0.85 2.83 1.99
N VAL A 261 -1.19 1.81 1.23
CA VAL A 261 -1.28 0.43 1.71
C VAL A 261 -0.02 -0.32 1.30
N HIS A 262 0.93 -0.47 2.22
CA HIS A 262 2.21 -1.09 1.92
C HIS A 262 2.78 -1.89 3.10
N PRO A 263 3.03 -3.17 2.95
CA PRO A 263 2.69 -4.00 1.80
C PRO A 263 1.22 -4.41 1.74
N VAL A 264 0.74 -4.69 0.53
CA VAL A 264 -0.51 -5.43 0.31
C VAL A 264 -0.28 -6.89 0.68
N THR A 265 -1.16 -7.43 1.53
CA THR A 265 -1.07 -8.81 2.01
C THR A 265 -2.20 -9.70 1.51
N GLN A 266 -3.35 -9.10 1.13
CA GLN A 266 -4.45 -9.81 0.49
C GLN A 266 -5.08 -8.93 -0.57
N PHE A 267 -5.52 -9.54 -1.66
CA PHE A 267 -6.17 -8.86 -2.76
C PHE A 267 -7.33 -9.71 -3.28
N PHE A 268 -8.50 -9.09 -3.41
CA PHE A 268 -9.70 -9.75 -3.88
C PHE A 268 -10.39 -8.91 -4.96
N VAL A 269 -11.11 -9.60 -5.82
CA VAL A 269 -11.93 -8.99 -6.88
C VAL A 269 -13.40 -9.25 -6.57
N CYS A 270 -14.24 -8.22 -6.71
CA CYS A 270 -15.68 -8.38 -6.60
C CYS A 270 -16.22 -9.24 -7.75
N ASN A 271 -16.96 -10.31 -7.44
CA ASN A 271 -17.55 -11.22 -8.40
C ASN A 271 -19.05 -10.97 -8.64
N ILE A 272 -19.61 -9.92 -8.03
CA ILE A 272 -21.02 -9.53 -8.18
C ILE A 272 -21.13 -8.43 -9.25
N ALA A 273 -21.92 -8.66 -10.29
CA ALA A 273 -22.08 -7.72 -11.41
C ALA A 273 -22.64 -6.34 -11.00
N SER A 274 -23.48 -6.26 -9.98
CA SER A 274 -24.00 -5.00 -9.44
C SER A 274 -22.97 -4.24 -8.59
N GLY A 275 -21.88 -4.89 -8.20
CA GLY A 275 -20.84 -4.39 -7.31
C GLY A 275 -20.93 -4.99 -5.92
N CYS A 276 -19.88 -4.78 -5.15
CA CYS A 276 -19.76 -5.19 -3.76
C CYS A 276 -19.62 -3.95 -2.86
N ASP A 277 -19.89 -4.14 -1.59
CA ASP A 277 -19.72 -3.13 -0.54
C ASP A 277 -19.06 -3.75 0.71
N PRO A 278 -18.71 -2.98 1.73
CA PRO A 278 -18.10 -3.50 2.95
C PRO A 278 -18.94 -4.54 3.71
N SER A 279 -20.26 -4.57 3.49
CA SER A 279 -21.17 -5.55 4.11
C SER A 279 -21.37 -6.81 3.26
N SER A 280 -20.84 -6.83 2.04
CA SER A 280 -20.95 -7.99 1.15
C SER A 280 -20.26 -9.20 1.76
N PRO A 281 -20.88 -10.40 1.67
CA PRO A 281 -20.31 -11.61 2.26
C PRO A 281 -18.99 -11.98 1.58
N ASP A 282 -18.15 -12.75 2.26
CA ASP A 282 -16.85 -13.17 1.72
C ASP A 282 -16.98 -13.92 0.38
N SER A 283 -18.08 -14.65 0.15
CA SER A 283 -18.37 -15.31 -1.12
C SER A 283 -18.55 -14.35 -2.31
N ALA A 284 -18.75 -13.06 -2.04
CA ALA A 284 -18.81 -12.00 -3.06
C ALA A 284 -17.42 -11.59 -3.59
N TRP A 285 -16.36 -12.09 -2.97
CA TRP A 285 -14.98 -11.69 -3.21
C TRP A 285 -14.14 -12.89 -3.62
N THR A 286 -13.55 -12.85 -4.80
CA THR A 286 -12.63 -13.89 -5.28
C THR A 286 -11.20 -13.46 -4.97
N SER A 287 -10.44 -14.29 -4.24
CA SER A 287 -9.02 -14.05 -4.01
C SER A 287 -8.26 -13.96 -5.32
N LEU A 288 -7.26 -13.09 -5.39
CA LEU A 288 -6.38 -12.99 -6.55
C LEU A 288 -5.69 -14.32 -6.88
N ASP A 289 -5.48 -15.16 -5.88
CA ASP A 289 -4.94 -16.51 -6.07
C ASP A 289 -5.89 -17.44 -6.84
N ASP A 290 -7.19 -17.15 -6.80
CA ASP A 290 -8.26 -17.96 -7.41
C ASP A 290 -8.87 -17.30 -8.65
N VAL A 291 -8.49 -16.06 -8.99
CA VAL A 291 -8.91 -15.43 -10.24
C VAL A 291 -8.34 -16.25 -11.42
N PRO A 292 -9.15 -16.61 -12.42
CA PRO A 292 -8.73 -17.39 -13.57
C PRO A 292 -7.59 -16.80 -14.39
#